data_0f3b19c7c7d655a6d35875e5e077a5a3
#
_entry.id   0f3b19c7c7d655a6d35875e5e077a5a3
#
_cell.length_a   1.000
_cell.length_b   1.000
_cell.length_c   1.000
_cell.angle_alpha   90.00
_cell.angle_beta   90.00
_cell.angle_gamma   90.00
#
_symmetry.space_group_name_H-M   'P 1'
#
loop_
_entity.id
_entity.type
_entity.pdbx_description
1 polymer ?
#
loop_
_entity_poly.entity_id
_entity_poly.type
_entity_poly.pdbx_seq_one_letter_code
_entity_poly.pdbx_strand_id
1 'polypeptide(L)'
;MEAEGYNKNSFSVAIGISNNVTITRIINEKRNPSRATCQKIIDRFPQYSFDWLFSGIGNILNEGQIVSIKSGEERVETENNTNIPFISNANRLETTGFMNVPLVHIRAQCGYLNGYGDEGYLESLPSLPVIVDRTYHGKYMLFEAEGDSMDDGSKDSICDGDIVLAREVNRDLWRYKLHIRDWYFIIVHRTEGIAIKKIVDHDVERGIITCHSLNDMFRDYKVHLSEVAELY
;
A
#
# COMPACT_ATOMS: atom_id res chain seq x y z
N MET A 1 -22.65 0.03 25.93
CA MET A 1 -22.88 -0.42 27.31
C MET A 1 -24.36 -0.29 27.66
N GLU A 2 -24.91 0.92 27.71
CA GLU A 2 -26.35 1.13 27.93
C GLU A 2 -27.21 0.52 26.81
N ALA A 3 -26.79 0.65 25.57
CA ALA A 3 -27.46 0.05 24.41
C ALA A 3 -27.57 -1.49 24.48
N GLU A 4 -26.66 -2.13 25.20
CA GLU A 4 -26.64 -3.60 25.42
C GLU A 4 -27.19 -3.99 26.79
N GLY A 5 -27.80 -3.05 27.54
CA GLY A 5 -28.42 -3.31 28.83
C GLY A 5 -27.46 -3.56 29.99
N TYR A 6 -26.16 -3.22 29.84
CA TYR A 6 -25.16 -3.43 30.89
C TYR A 6 -24.97 -2.17 31.75
N ASN A 7 -24.87 -2.35 33.06
CA ASN A 7 -24.28 -1.34 33.96
C ASN A 7 -22.73 -1.49 33.99
N LYS A 8 -22.03 -0.51 34.61
CA LYS A 8 -20.56 -0.48 34.67
C LYS A 8 -19.93 -1.77 35.24
N ASN A 9 -20.56 -2.35 36.26
CA ASN A 9 -20.06 -3.58 36.92
C ASN A 9 -20.30 -4.80 36.04
N SER A 10 -21.52 -5.00 35.55
CA SER A 10 -21.86 -6.15 34.72
C SER A 10 -21.12 -6.10 33.39
N PHE A 11 -20.87 -4.92 32.84
CA PHE A 11 -20.08 -4.76 31.62
C PHE A 11 -18.63 -5.15 31.84
N SER A 12 -18.00 -4.68 32.94
CA SER A 12 -16.61 -5.05 33.28
C SER A 12 -16.43 -6.56 33.39
N VAL A 13 -17.36 -7.23 34.07
CA VAL A 13 -17.35 -8.70 34.20
C VAL A 13 -17.54 -9.37 32.84
N ALA A 14 -18.46 -8.89 32.01
CA ALA A 14 -18.75 -9.44 30.69
C ALA A 14 -17.54 -9.40 29.72
N ILE A 15 -16.69 -8.39 29.84
CA ILE A 15 -15.45 -8.25 29.04
C ILE A 15 -14.19 -8.80 29.73
N GLY A 16 -14.36 -9.54 30.85
CA GLY A 16 -13.25 -10.18 31.56
C GLY A 16 -12.31 -9.21 32.29
N ILE A 17 -12.86 -8.12 32.82
CA ILE A 17 -12.15 -7.17 33.69
C ILE A 17 -12.69 -7.33 35.12
N SER A 18 -11.81 -7.64 36.07
CA SER A 18 -12.19 -8.00 37.45
C SER A 18 -12.82 -6.84 38.26
N ASN A 19 -12.62 -5.59 37.86
CA ASN A 19 -13.20 -4.43 38.52
C ASN A 19 -13.67 -3.36 37.51
N ASN A 20 -14.61 -2.53 37.97
CA ASN A 20 -15.19 -1.49 37.12
C ASN A 20 -14.39 -0.17 37.06
N VAL A 21 -13.25 -0.08 37.76
CA VAL A 21 -12.45 1.15 37.87
C VAL A 21 -11.98 1.61 36.50
N THR A 22 -11.51 0.70 35.65
CA THR A 22 -11.07 1.02 34.27
C THR A 22 -12.22 1.59 33.45
N ILE A 23 -13.38 0.95 33.47
CA ILE A 23 -14.56 1.40 32.71
C ILE A 23 -15.06 2.72 33.26
N THR A 24 -15.09 2.89 34.59
CA THR A 24 -15.48 4.13 35.26
C THR A 24 -14.57 5.30 34.83
N ARG A 25 -13.25 5.07 34.76
CA ARG A 25 -12.29 6.11 34.31
C ARG A 25 -12.49 6.49 32.86
N ILE A 26 -12.68 5.51 31.97
CA ILE A 26 -12.94 5.75 30.55
C ILE A 26 -14.18 6.67 30.39
N ILE A 27 -15.28 6.36 31.11
CA ILE A 27 -16.53 7.09 30.98
C ILE A 27 -16.45 8.48 31.64
N ASN A 28 -15.94 8.55 32.86
CA ASN A 28 -15.97 9.79 33.65
C ASN A 28 -14.89 10.78 33.21
N GLU A 29 -13.69 10.28 32.86
CA GLU A 29 -12.54 11.10 32.45
C GLU A 29 -12.49 11.32 30.92
N LYS A 30 -13.47 10.78 30.17
CA LYS A 30 -13.53 10.83 28.69
C LYS A 30 -12.21 10.38 28.03
N ARG A 31 -11.54 9.39 28.61
CA ARG A 31 -10.30 8.80 28.09
C ARG A 31 -10.61 7.69 27.10
N ASN A 32 -9.84 7.61 26.05
CA ASN A 32 -9.91 6.49 25.13
C ASN A 32 -9.49 5.20 25.85
N PRO A 33 -10.19 4.07 25.61
CA PRO A 33 -9.80 2.78 26.15
C PRO A 33 -8.43 2.35 25.62
N SER A 34 -7.67 1.60 26.42
CA SER A 34 -6.42 1.01 25.93
C SER A 34 -6.68 -0.06 24.86
N ARG A 35 -5.69 -0.34 24.02
CA ARG A 35 -5.79 -1.37 22.98
C ARG A 35 -6.24 -2.73 23.53
N ALA A 36 -5.71 -3.13 24.69
CA ALA A 36 -6.12 -4.35 25.37
C ALA A 36 -7.57 -4.33 25.83
N THR A 37 -8.07 -3.17 26.27
CA THR A 37 -9.49 -3.01 26.67
C THR A 37 -10.39 -3.05 25.45
N CYS A 38 -10.01 -2.40 24.32
CA CYS A 38 -10.75 -2.48 23.06
C CYS A 38 -10.86 -3.93 22.59
N GLN A 39 -9.74 -4.69 22.61
CA GLN A 39 -9.76 -6.09 22.20
C GLN A 39 -10.75 -6.93 23.02
N LYS A 40 -10.73 -6.80 24.34
CA LYS A 40 -11.69 -7.48 25.23
C LYS A 40 -13.14 -7.12 24.95
N ILE A 41 -13.40 -5.87 24.57
CA ILE A 41 -14.75 -5.41 24.18
C ILE A 41 -15.16 -6.09 22.88
N ILE A 42 -14.30 -6.11 21.87
CA ILE A 42 -14.58 -6.71 20.56
C ILE A 42 -14.74 -8.24 20.66
N ASP A 43 -13.91 -8.91 21.46
CA ASP A 43 -14.02 -10.35 21.69
C ASP A 43 -15.41 -10.73 22.23
N ARG A 44 -16.03 -9.87 23.01
CA ARG A 44 -17.37 -10.08 23.60
C ARG A 44 -18.50 -9.52 22.76
N PHE A 45 -18.24 -8.42 22.05
CA PHE A 45 -19.19 -7.67 21.24
C PHE A 45 -18.63 -7.39 19.86
N PRO A 46 -18.54 -8.40 18.97
CA PRO A 46 -17.88 -8.27 17.66
C PRO A 46 -18.60 -7.35 16.67
N GLN A 47 -19.84 -6.94 16.99
CA GLN A 47 -20.60 -5.98 16.19
C GLN A 47 -20.02 -4.54 16.24
N TYR A 48 -19.17 -4.22 17.22
CA TYR A 48 -18.58 -2.88 17.35
C TYR A 48 -17.23 -2.80 16.63
N SER A 49 -16.90 -1.62 16.10
CA SER A 49 -15.64 -1.36 15.43
C SER A 49 -14.51 -1.13 16.45
N PHE A 50 -13.38 -1.82 16.23
CA PHE A 50 -12.16 -1.62 17.02
C PHE A 50 -11.63 -0.19 16.87
N ASP A 51 -11.59 0.32 15.63
CA ASP A 51 -11.05 1.64 15.33
C ASP A 51 -11.89 2.75 15.98
N TRP A 52 -13.21 2.60 15.96
CA TRP A 52 -14.07 3.52 16.66
C TRP A 52 -13.87 3.49 18.19
N LEU A 53 -13.75 2.31 18.77
CA LEU A 53 -13.51 2.17 20.22
C LEU A 53 -12.17 2.78 20.64
N PHE A 54 -11.14 2.65 19.82
CA PHE A 54 -9.77 3.07 20.13
C PHE A 54 -9.52 4.55 19.85
N SER A 55 -9.99 5.05 18.71
CA SER A 55 -9.71 6.42 18.24
C SER A 55 -10.90 7.37 18.33
N GLY A 56 -12.12 6.86 18.46
CA GLY A 56 -13.35 7.63 18.37
C GLY A 56 -13.72 8.03 16.93
N ILE A 57 -13.01 7.53 15.93
CA ILE A 57 -13.18 7.87 14.51
C ILE A 57 -13.76 6.65 13.77
N GLY A 58 -14.69 6.87 12.83
CA GLY A 58 -15.30 5.83 12.02
C GLY A 58 -16.68 5.38 12.53
N ASN A 59 -17.21 4.30 11.92
CA ASN A 59 -18.51 3.74 12.27
C ASN A 59 -18.44 2.97 13.58
N ILE A 60 -19.48 3.12 14.41
CA ILE A 60 -19.60 2.42 15.71
C ILE A 60 -19.71 0.91 15.50
N LEU A 61 -20.42 0.49 14.45
CA LEU A 61 -20.68 -0.92 14.13
C LEU A 61 -19.80 -1.35 12.96
N ASN A 62 -19.34 -2.60 12.99
CA ASN A 62 -18.73 -3.26 11.84
C ASN A 62 -19.79 -3.52 10.77
N GLU A 63 -19.67 -2.93 9.62
CA GLU A 63 -20.49 -3.25 8.44
C GLU A 63 -19.97 -4.58 7.87
N GLY A 64 -20.58 -5.71 8.24
CA GLY A 64 -20.22 -6.97 7.65
C GLY A 64 -20.41 -8.24 8.49
N GLN A 65 -21.57 -8.42 9.13
CA GLN A 65 -22.10 -9.75 9.41
C GLN A 65 -23.63 -9.71 9.53
N ILE A 66 -24.29 -9.64 8.38
CA ILE A 66 -25.66 -10.13 8.29
C ILE A 66 -25.57 -11.61 7.99
N VAL A 67 -25.74 -12.42 9.01
CA VAL A 67 -26.00 -13.86 8.85
C VAL A 67 -27.34 -13.99 8.12
N SER A 68 -27.28 -14.43 6.87
CA SER A 68 -28.46 -14.71 6.05
C SER A 68 -29.23 -15.87 6.64
N ILE A 69 -30.41 -15.60 7.18
CA ILE A 69 -31.49 -16.60 7.29
C ILE A 69 -32.27 -16.55 5.99
N LYS A 70 -32.29 -17.68 5.30
CA LYS A 70 -33.00 -17.90 4.04
C LYS A 70 -34.49 -17.64 4.16
N SER A 71 -35.05 -16.89 3.24
CA SER A 71 -36.23 -17.29 2.45
C SER A 71 -36.63 -16.20 1.45
N GLY A 72 -36.66 -16.56 0.16
CA GLY A 72 -37.66 -16.15 -0.84
C GLY A 72 -37.68 -14.70 -1.30
N GLU A 73 -37.21 -14.50 -2.55
CA GLU A 73 -37.74 -13.56 -3.53
C GLU A 73 -37.91 -12.07 -3.14
N GLU A 74 -37.11 -11.26 -3.74
CA GLU A 74 -37.37 -10.06 -4.55
C GLU A 74 -36.13 -9.15 -4.55
N ARG A 75 -35.68 -8.84 -5.79
CA ARG A 75 -34.62 -7.81 -6.02
C ARG A 75 -35.22 -6.45 -5.66
N VAL A 76 -34.72 -5.85 -4.62
CA VAL A 76 -34.88 -4.42 -4.37
C VAL A 76 -33.50 -3.79 -4.51
N GLU A 77 -33.36 -2.99 -5.56
CA GLU A 77 -32.23 -2.07 -5.69
C GLU A 77 -32.31 -1.06 -4.54
N THR A 78 -31.49 -1.22 -3.52
CA THR A 78 -31.36 -0.22 -2.47
C THR A 78 -30.29 0.78 -2.88
N GLU A 79 -30.75 1.93 -3.37
CA GLU A 79 -29.95 3.15 -3.37
C GLU A 79 -29.46 3.42 -1.93
N ASN A 80 -28.16 3.24 -1.70
CA ASN A 80 -27.52 3.63 -0.45
C ASN A 80 -27.41 5.15 -0.35
N ASN A 81 -28.52 5.77 0.07
CA ASN A 81 -28.56 7.18 0.39
C ASN A 81 -28.19 7.37 1.87
N THR A 82 -26.91 7.22 2.22
CA THR A 82 -26.39 7.61 3.53
C THR A 82 -26.04 9.09 3.51
N ASN A 83 -27.03 9.92 3.81
CA ASN A 83 -26.83 11.33 4.15
C ASN A 83 -26.10 11.45 5.49
N ILE A 84 -24.79 11.27 5.51
CA ILE A 84 -23.93 11.72 6.60
C ILE A 84 -23.52 13.14 6.25
N PRO A 85 -23.78 14.15 7.10
CA PRO A 85 -23.31 15.50 6.83
C PRO A 85 -21.77 15.48 6.86
N PHE A 86 -21.18 15.54 5.69
CA PHE A 86 -19.72 15.66 5.54
C PHE A 86 -19.31 17.06 6.00
N ILE A 87 -18.61 17.14 7.13
CA ILE A 87 -17.98 18.38 7.63
C ILE A 87 -16.61 18.59 6.94
N SER A 88 -16.30 17.83 5.92
CA SER A 88 -15.06 17.95 5.17
C SER A 88 -15.30 18.74 3.88
N ASN A 89 -14.38 19.66 3.55
CA ASN A 89 -14.32 20.33 2.26
C ASN A 89 -13.78 19.41 1.14
N ALA A 90 -13.46 18.15 1.44
CA ALA A 90 -13.04 17.16 0.47
C ALA A 90 -14.27 16.55 -0.21
N ASN A 91 -14.39 16.73 -1.52
CA ASN A 91 -15.38 16.05 -2.33
C ASN A 91 -14.97 14.60 -2.53
N ARG A 92 -15.94 13.67 -2.46
CA ARG A 92 -15.70 12.27 -2.81
C ARG A 92 -15.31 12.21 -4.28
N LEU A 93 -14.08 11.74 -4.55
CA LEU A 93 -13.66 11.44 -5.92
C LEU A 93 -14.48 10.26 -6.42
N GLU A 94 -15.13 10.41 -7.57
CA GLU A 94 -15.68 9.28 -8.29
C GLU A 94 -14.52 8.33 -8.66
N THR A 95 -14.73 7.04 -8.52
CA THR A 95 -13.74 5.96 -8.48
C THR A 95 -12.96 5.71 -9.79
N THR A 96 -12.93 6.63 -10.72
CA THR A 96 -12.25 6.51 -12.02
C THR A 96 -10.75 6.87 -11.97
N GLY A 97 -10.25 7.33 -10.82
CA GLY A 97 -8.87 7.81 -10.66
C GLY A 97 -7.93 6.87 -9.92
N PHE A 98 -8.21 5.55 -9.87
CA PHE A 98 -7.32 4.58 -9.23
C PHE A 98 -6.86 3.52 -10.23
N MET A 99 -5.58 3.17 -10.12
CA MET A 99 -4.98 2.06 -10.83
C MET A 99 -4.41 1.09 -9.78
N ASN A 100 -4.77 -0.18 -9.87
CA ASN A 100 -4.21 -1.21 -9.00
C ASN A 100 -2.91 -1.72 -9.61
N VAL A 101 -1.80 -1.58 -8.90
CA VAL A 101 -0.46 -1.86 -9.45
C VAL A 101 0.23 -2.90 -8.59
N PRO A 102 0.78 -3.99 -9.18
CA PRO A 102 1.54 -4.99 -8.45
C PRO A 102 2.78 -4.39 -7.78
N LEU A 103 3.09 -4.87 -6.57
CA LEU A 103 4.21 -4.40 -5.75
C LEU A 103 5.28 -5.49 -5.59
N VAL A 104 6.50 -5.16 -5.94
CA VAL A 104 7.69 -5.97 -5.66
C VAL A 104 8.33 -5.48 -4.37
N HIS A 105 8.10 -6.21 -3.28
CA HIS A 105 8.77 -5.96 -2.00
C HIS A 105 10.21 -6.45 -2.02
N ILE A 106 11.06 -5.90 -1.16
CA ILE A 106 12.45 -6.33 -0.95
C ILE A 106 12.54 -7.85 -0.79
N ARG A 107 11.67 -8.43 0.03
CA ARG A 107 11.64 -9.89 0.27
C ARG A 107 11.22 -10.72 -0.97
N ALA A 108 10.54 -10.10 -1.91
CA ALA A 108 10.06 -10.75 -3.13
C ALA A 108 11.04 -10.59 -4.32
N GLN A 109 12.11 -9.81 -4.18
CA GLN A 109 13.04 -9.51 -5.28
C GLN A 109 13.66 -10.77 -5.87
N CYS A 110 14.12 -11.72 -5.04
CA CYS A 110 14.67 -13.00 -5.53
C CYS A 110 13.64 -13.83 -6.29
N GLY A 111 12.38 -13.84 -5.82
CA GLY A 111 11.27 -14.49 -6.52
C GLY A 111 10.94 -13.78 -7.83
N TYR A 112 10.94 -12.47 -7.85
CA TYR A 112 10.69 -11.66 -9.04
C TYR A 112 11.73 -11.91 -10.13
N LEU A 113 13.01 -11.99 -9.79
CA LEU A 113 14.08 -12.29 -10.75
C LEU A 113 13.91 -13.65 -11.44
N ASN A 114 13.24 -14.60 -10.79
CA ASN A 114 12.95 -15.92 -11.36
C ASN A 114 11.59 -15.98 -12.08
N GLY A 115 10.65 -15.11 -11.70
CA GLY A 115 9.25 -15.17 -12.13
C GLY A 115 8.76 -13.97 -12.95
N TYR A 116 9.60 -12.97 -13.28
CA TYR A 116 9.16 -11.74 -13.95
C TYR A 116 8.47 -11.95 -15.32
N GLY A 117 8.75 -13.09 -15.98
CA GLY A 117 8.10 -13.49 -17.24
C GLY A 117 6.88 -14.39 -17.06
N ASP A 118 6.50 -14.74 -15.83
CA ASP A 118 5.36 -15.61 -15.53
C ASP A 118 4.17 -14.77 -15.07
N GLU A 119 3.11 -14.75 -15.89
CA GLU A 119 1.87 -14.01 -15.56
C GLU A 119 1.26 -14.50 -14.24
N GLY A 120 1.27 -15.81 -13.96
CA GLY A 120 0.74 -16.37 -12.73
C GLY A 120 1.52 -15.91 -11.49
N TYR A 121 2.84 -15.73 -11.62
CA TYR A 121 3.65 -15.14 -10.55
C TYR A 121 3.31 -13.66 -10.33
N LEU A 122 3.20 -12.88 -11.41
CA LEU A 122 2.85 -11.46 -11.33
C LEU A 122 1.47 -11.25 -10.69
N GLU A 123 0.49 -12.10 -11.00
CA GLU A 123 -0.84 -12.08 -10.37
C GLU A 123 -0.80 -12.43 -8.88
N SER A 124 0.19 -13.17 -8.42
CA SER A 124 0.37 -13.52 -7.01
C SER A 124 0.98 -12.41 -6.16
N LEU A 125 1.54 -11.37 -6.79
CA LEU A 125 2.11 -10.22 -6.08
C LEU A 125 1.02 -9.39 -5.40
N PRO A 126 1.30 -8.86 -4.21
CA PRO A 126 0.41 -7.88 -3.60
C PRO A 126 0.28 -6.66 -4.51
N SER A 127 -0.88 -6.05 -4.55
CA SER A 127 -1.14 -4.86 -5.35
C SER A 127 -1.60 -3.70 -4.49
N LEU A 128 -1.17 -2.48 -4.82
CA LEU A 128 -1.59 -1.27 -4.15
C LEU A 128 -2.39 -0.36 -5.10
N PRO A 129 -3.42 0.32 -4.60
CA PRO A 129 -4.12 1.34 -5.36
C PRO A 129 -3.26 2.61 -5.47
N VAL A 130 -3.02 3.04 -6.70
CA VAL A 130 -2.32 4.29 -7.02
C VAL A 130 -3.32 5.29 -7.56
N ILE A 131 -3.30 6.51 -7.04
CA ILE A 131 -4.12 7.61 -7.53
C ILE A 131 -3.53 8.10 -8.86
N VAL A 132 -4.36 8.17 -9.88
CA VAL A 132 -3.95 8.62 -11.22
C VAL A 132 -4.90 9.70 -11.72
N ASP A 133 -4.37 10.66 -12.47
CA ASP A 133 -5.15 11.76 -13.08
C ASP A 133 -5.84 11.35 -14.40
N ARG A 134 -5.42 10.24 -14.99
CA ARG A 134 -5.93 9.71 -16.25
C ARG A 134 -5.61 8.23 -16.40
N THR A 135 -6.21 7.56 -17.37
CA THR A 135 -5.86 6.18 -17.72
C THR A 135 -4.50 6.14 -18.41
N TYR A 136 -3.58 5.39 -17.85
CA TYR A 136 -2.25 5.15 -18.40
C TYR A 136 -2.20 3.81 -19.13
N HIS A 137 -1.51 3.78 -20.25
CA HIS A 137 -1.26 2.56 -21.03
C HIS A 137 0.17 2.08 -20.84
N GLY A 138 0.35 0.77 -20.72
CA GLY A 138 1.65 0.12 -20.52
C GLY A 138 1.68 -0.74 -19.26
N LYS A 139 2.80 -1.40 -19.03
CA LYS A 139 3.05 -2.20 -17.83
C LYS A 139 3.60 -1.28 -16.74
N TYR A 140 2.92 -1.28 -15.60
CA TYR A 140 3.32 -0.52 -14.42
C TYR A 140 3.60 -1.49 -13.27
N MET A 141 4.60 -1.18 -12.48
CA MET A 141 4.98 -1.91 -11.28
C MET A 141 5.32 -0.93 -10.16
N LEU A 142 5.10 -1.34 -8.93
CA LEU A 142 5.63 -0.68 -7.75
C LEU A 142 6.84 -1.46 -7.26
N PHE A 143 7.89 -0.75 -6.89
CA PHE A 143 9.10 -1.34 -6.32
C PHE A 143 9.39 -0.67 -4.98
N GLU A 144 9.70 -1.48 -3.98
CA GLU A 144 10.21 -1.00 -2.71
C GLU A 144 11.71 -0.78 -2.85
N ALA A 145 12.17 0.44 -2.55
CA ALA A 145 13.58 0.81 -2.59
C ALA A 145 14.34 0.16 -1.43
N GLU A 146 15.57 -0.27 -1.69
CA GLU A 146 16.46 -0.86 -0.70
C GLU A 146 17.80 -0.15 -0.69
N GLY A 147 18.26 0.20 0.52
CA GLY A 147 19.54 0.83 0.76
C GLY A 147 19.55 2.34 0.48
N ASP A 148 20.73 2.92 0.62
CA ASP A 148 20.96 4.36 0.64
C ASP A 148 21.62 4.91 -0.63
N SER A 149 21.74 4.10 -1.67
CA SER A 149 22.45 4.50 -2.90
C SER A 149 21.78 5.64 -3.67
N MET A 150 20.49 5.83 -3.48
CA MET A 150 19.69 6.90 -4.08
C MET A 150 19.26 7.97 -3.08
N ASP A 151 19.85 7.96 -1.88
CA ASP A 151 19.64 8.97 -0.85
C ASP A 151 20.88 9.86 -0.73
N ASP A 152 20.77 11.11 -1.21
CA ASP A 152 21.77 12.18 -1.09
C ASP A 152 21.34 13.29 -0.11
N GLY A 153 20.22 13.07 0.61
CA GLY A 153 19.62 14.04 1.52
C GLY A 153 18.91 15.20 0.83
N SER A 154 18.76 15.17 -0.50
CA SER A 154 18.00 16.16 -1.25
C SER A 154 16.49 15.82 -1.25
N LYS A 155 15.68 16.76 -1.77
CA LYS A 155 14.23 16.50 -1.97
C LYS A 155 13.92 15.48 -3.07
N ASP A 156 14.90 15.15 -3.90
CA ASP A 156 14.78 14.22 -5.01
C ASP A 156 15.35 12.83 -4.63
N SER A 157 15.78 12.66 -3.36
CA SER A 157 16.23 11.38 -2.80
C SER A 157 15.14 10.31 -2.87
N ILE A 158 15.57 9.07 -3.06
CA ILE A 158 14.75 7.88 -2.84
C ILE A 158 15.36 7.13 -1.66
N CYS A 159 14.63 7.12 -0.54
CA CYS A 159 15.11 6.56 0.71
C CYS A 159 14.79 5.05 0.80
N ASP A 160 15.49 4.38 1.71
CA ASP A 160 15.21 2.98 2.05
C ASP A 160 13.75 2.80 2.49
N GLY A 161 13.03 1.85 1.89
CA GLY A 161 11.61 1.59 2.13
C GLY A 161 10.63 2.44 1.33
N ASP A 162 11.09 3.40 0.52
CA ASP A 162 10.21 4.16 -0.37
C ASP A 162 9.60 3.25 -1.45
N ILE A 163 8.34 3.53 -1.79
CA ILE A 163 7.65 2.80 -2.86
C ILE A 163 7.62 3.65 -4.13
N VAL A 164 8.27 3.16 -5.15
CA VAL A 164 8.43 3.85 -6.44
C VAL A 164 7.50 3.25 -7.48
N LEU A 165 6.63 4.10 -8.06
CA LEU A 165 5.83 3.72 -9.23
C LEU A 165 6.67 3.85 -10.49
N ALA A 166 6.80 2.75 -11.22
CA ALA A 166 7.60 2.70 -12.43
C ALA A 166 6.80 2.17 -13.62
N ARG A 167 7.15 2.64 -14.81
CA ARG A 167 6.58 2.20 -16.08
C ARG A 167 7.65 1.47 -16.89
N GLU A 168 7.29 0.31 -17.42
CA GLU A 168 8.20 -0.47 -18.27
C GLU A 168 8.63 0.33 -19.52
N VAL A 169 9.93 0.32 -19.78
CA VAL A 169 10.51 0.76 -21.04
C VAL A 169 10.55 -0.43 -21.98
N ASN A 170 9.67 -0.43 -22.98
CA ASN A 170 9.59 -1.52 -23.94
C ASN A 170 10.98 -1.85 -24.51
N ARG A 171 11.31 -3.16 -24.53
CA ARG A 171 12.61 -3.66 -24.96
C ARG A 171 12.99 -3.25 -26.38
N ASP A 172 12.02 -3.09 -27.27
CA ASP A 172 12.24 -2.61 -28.64
C ASP A 172 12.80 -1.18 -28.69
N LEU A 173 12.60 -0.39 -27.64
CA LEU A 173 13.11 0.97 -27.54
C LEU A 173 14.56 1.03 -27.07
N TRP A 174 15.12 -0.04 -26.49
CA TRP A 174 16.49 -0.05 -25.96
C TRP A 174 17.57 0.08 -27.05
N ARG A 175 17.22 -0.25 -28.29
CA ARG A 175 18.09 -0.04 -29.47
C ARG A 175 18.19 1.41 -29.91
N TYR A 176 17.44 2.33 -29.29
CA TYR A 176 17.48 3.75 -29.53
C TYR A 176 17.98 4.46 -28.28
N LYS A 177 18.44 5.71 -28.43
CA LYS A 177 18.88 6.50 -27.28
C LYS A 177 17.74 6.67 -26.26
N LEU A 178 17.95 6.22 -25.06
CA LEU A 178 16.98 6.37 -23.97
C LEU A 178 16.83 7.83 -23.55
N HIS A 179 15.65 8.24 -23.11
CA HIS A 179 15.39 9.54 -22.52
C HIS A 179 15.83 9.55 -21.06
N ILE A 180 17.11 9.86 -20.82
CA ILE A 180 17.77 9.70 -19.52
C ILE A 180 17.78 10.95 -18.64
N ARG A 181 17.36 12.13 -19.19
CA ARG A 181 17.62 13.41 -18.55
C ARG A 181 16.90 13.60 -17.21
N ASP A 182 15.62 13.30 -17.17
CA ASP A 182 14.73 13.68 -16.07
C ASP A 182 14.13 12.48 -15.35
N TRP A 183 14.72 11.28 -15.54
CA TRP A 183 14.15 10.04 -15.04
C TRP A 183 15.16 9.23 -14.25
N TYR A 184 14.66 8.55 -13.22
CA TYR A 184 15.33 7.42 -12.58
C TYR A 184 14.85 6.13 -13.22
N PHE A 185 15.68 5.11 -13.18
CA PHE A 185 15.39 3.83 -13.80
C PHE A 185 15.46 2.71 -12.77
N ILE A 186 14.54 1.78 -12.88
CA ILE A 186 14.64 0.51 -12.17
C ILE A 186 15.17 -0.52 -13.14
N ILE A 187 16.33 -1.05 -12.81
CA ILE A 187 17.09 -1.99 -13.63
C ILE A 187 16.94 -3.36 -12.99
N VAL A 188 16.21 -4.25 -13.65
CA VAL A 188 16.06 -5.64 -13.24
C VAL A 188 17.17 -6.42 -13.95
N HIS A 189 18.28 -6.64 -13.24
CA HIS A 189 19.42 -7.40 -13.77
C HIS A 189 19.17 -8.90 -13.59
N ARG A 190 19.57 -9.72 -14.58
CA ARG A 190 19.28 -11.16 -14.59
C ARG A 190 19.87 -11.92 -13.41
N THR A 191 21.00 -11.46 -12.89
CA THR A 191 21.78 -12.16 -11.85
C THR A 191 22.12 -11.29 -10.64
N GLU A 192 22.16 -9.94 -10.78
CA GLU A 192 22.65 -9.05 -9.72
C GLU A 192 21.52 -8.41 -8.88
N GLY A 193 20.27 -8.67 -9.26
CA GLY A 193 19.13 -8.13 -8.50
C GLY A 193 18.45 -6.96 -9.19
N ILE A 194 17.74 -6.19 -8.38
CA ILE A 194 16.99 -5.01 -8.81
C ILE A 194 17.69 -3.77 -8.23
N ALA A 195 17.97 -2.79 -9.07
CA ALA A 195 18.60 -1.54 -8.65
C ALA A 195 17.84 -0.33 -9.18
N ILE A 196 17.69 0.69 -8.34
CA ILE A 196 17.19 2.01 -8.74
C ILE A 196 18.41 2.90 -8.99
N LYS A 197 18.54 3.45 -10.18
CA LYS A 197 19.68 4.30 -10.58
C LYS A 197 19.27 5.40 -11.55
N LYS A 198 20.10 6.41 -11.63
CA LYS A 198 20.05 7.38 -12.73
C LYS A 198 20.92 6.86 -13.86
N ILE A 199 20.40 6.78 -15.07
CA ILE A 199 21.22 6.47 -16.25
C ILE A 199 21.80 7.81 -16.73
N VAL A 200 23.13 7.93 -16.74
CA VAL A 200 23.83 9.15 -17.16
C VAL A 200 24.39 9.06 -18.55
N ASP A 201 24.58 7.86 -19.09
CA ASP A 201 24.97 7.60 -20.48
C ASP A 201 24.37 6.31 -21.00
N HIS A 202 24.12 6.27 -22.31
CA HIS A 202 23.69 5.09 -23.05
C HIS A 202 24.47 5.01 -24.38
N ASP A 203 25.42 4.11 -24.43
CA ASP A 203 26.11 3.71 -25.66
C ASP A 203 25.24 2.72 -26.43
N VAL A 204 24.51 3.25 -27.41
CA VAL A 204 23.54 2.46 -28.21
C VAL A 204 24.22 1.40 -29.05
N GLU A 205 25.42 1.68 -29.60
CA GLU A 205 26.14 0.76 -30.47
C GLU A 205 26.62 -0.48 -29.70
N ARG A 206 27.07 -0.27 -28.47
CA ARG A 206 27.56 -1.35 -27.60
C ARG A 206 26.47 -1.93 -26.71
N GLY A 207 25.32 -1.27 -26.61
CA GLY A 207 24.23 -1.66 -25.70
C GLY A 207 24.63 -1.53 -24.24
N ILE A 208 25.40 -0.48 -23.89
CA ILE A 208 25.89 -0.26 -22.52
C ILE A 208 25.25 0.98 -21.94
N ILE A 209 24.75 0.88 -20.72
CA ILE A 209 24.28 2.00 -19.91
C ILE A 209 25.26 2.28 -18.78
N THR A 210 25.46 3.56 -18.45
CA THR A 210 26.21 3.98 -17.27
C THR A 210 25.23 4.37 -16.17
N CYS A 211 25.28 3.63 -15.05
CA CYS A 211 24.43 3.79 -13.89
C CYS A 211 25.10 4.67 -12.86
N HIS A 212 24.39 5.66 -12.37
CA HIS A 212 24.84 6.64 -11.39
C HIS A 212 23.92 6.57 -10.15
N SER A 213 24.51 6.60 -8.98
CA SER A 213 23.81 6.73 -7.70
C SER A 213 23.74 8.19 -7.29
N LEU A 214 22.66 8.65 -6.66
CA LEU A 214 22.60 10.03 -6.12
C LEU A 214 23.58 10.23 -4.96
N ASN A 215 23.77 9.19 -4.14
CA ASN A 215 24.71 9.20 -3.04
C ASN A 215 26.15 9.04 -3.57
N ASP A 216 26.97 10.06 -3.39
CA ASP A 216 28.35 10.14 -3.87
C ASP A 216 29.30 9.07 -3.29
N MET A 217 28.88 8.36 -2.25
CA MET A 217 29.64 7.23 -1.71
C MET A 217 29.65 6.03 -2.67
N PHE A 218 28.73 5.98 -3.61
CA PHE A 218 28.61 4.91 -4.59
C PHE A 218 29.15 5.36 -5.95
N ARG A 219 30.08 4.59 -6.50
CA ARG A 219 30.70 4.90 -7.80
C ARG A 219 29.78 4.49 -8.94
N ASP A 220 29.91 5.23 -10.05
CA ASP A 220 29.28 4.86 -11.31
C ASP A 220 29.78 3.51 -11.79
N TYR A 221 28.88 2.75 -12.41
CA TYR A 221 29.21 1.46 -13.01
C TYR A 221 28.47 1.27 -14.33
N LYS A 222 28.95 0.34 -15.13
CA LYS A 222 28.40 0.04 -16.45
C LYS A 222 27.67 -1.28 -16.44
N VAL A 223 26.51 -1.30 -17.11
CA VAL A 223 25.68 -2.49 -17.29
C VAL A 223 25.45 -2.72 -18.78
N HIS A 224 25.60 -3.93 -19.22
CA HIS A 224 25.27 -4.32 -20.59
C HIS A 224 23.77 -4.64 -20.68
N LEU A 225 23.04 -4.01 -21.61
CA LEU A 225 21.59 -4.20 -21.74
C LEU A 225 21.17 -5.67 -22.04
N SER A 226 22.08 -6.49 -22.55
CA SER A 226 21.83 -7.93 -22.70
C SER A 226 21.68 -8.68 -21.37
N GLU A 227 22.26 -8.13 -20.28
CA GLU A 227 22.20 -8.69 -18.92
C GLU A 227 20.97 -8.17 -18.15
N VAL A 228 20.30 -7.15 -18.70
CA VAL A 228 19.08 -6.60 -18.15
C VAL A 228 17.87 -7.43 -18.60
N ALA A 229 17.06 -7.84 -17.66
CA ALA A 229 15.81 -8.54 -17.92
C ALA A 229 14.69 -7.57 -18.27
N GLU A 230 14.48 -6.57 -17.41
CA GLU A 230 13.48 -5.52 -17.58
C GLU A 230 14.07 -4.17 -17.17
N LEU A 231 13.55 -3.12 -17.76
CA LEU A 231 13.89 -1.72 -17.47
C LEU A 231 12.59 -0.94 -17.27
N TYR A 232 12.50 -0.24 -16.16
CA TYR A 232 11.39 0.63 -15.84
C TYR A 232 11.83 2.06 -15.65
#